data_1b5b914b91a33018e83dfd5cf100e72a
#
_entry.id   1b5b914b91a33018e83dfd5cf100e72a
#
_cell.length_a   1.000
_cell.length_b   1.000
_cell.length_c   1.000
_cell.angle_alpha   90.00
_cell.angle_beta   90.00
_cell.angle_gamma   90.00
#
_symmetry.space_group_name_H-M   'P 1'
#
loop_
_entity.id
_entity.type
_entity.pdbx_description
1 polymer ?
#
loop_
_entity_poly.entity_id
_entity_poly.type
_entity_poly.pdbx_seq_one_letter_code
_entity_poly.pdbx_strand_id
1 'polypeptide(L)'
;MKNKLKILFIISCLVGIGTSCEKIIPDAPAEDEILDGPIEGLTPEQNRIFLSGDIAFNDDIFSSSNGLGPMFVANSCGTCHAGDGKGHPFTTLTRFGQSDTLGNKFLQQGGPQLQQRALPGFQPEQIPAGATFSNFTPPANTGLGFFEAISDASIMALADINDADGDGISGRPNWITIPQYSELRPGTIV
;
A
#
# COMPACT_ATOMS: atom_id res chain seq x y z
N MET A 1 54.39 8.06 27.56
CA MET A 1 52.98 8.22 27.98
C MET A 1 52.04 8.61 26.84
N LYS A 2 52.42 9.57 25.98
CA LYS A 2 51.51 10.04 24.84
C LYS A 2 51.07 8.94 23.86
N ASN A 3 51.93 7.97 23.55
CA ASN A 3 51.56 6.89 22.61
C ASN A 3 50.63 5.84 23.21
N LYS A 4 50.73 5.53 24.49
CA LYS A 4 49.81 4.61 25.16
C LYS A 4 48.40 5.19 25.25
N LEU A 5 48.28 6.50 25.45
CA LEU A 5 46.98 7.19 25.49
C LEU A 5 46.31 7.21 24.12
N LYS A 6 47.04 7.38 23.03
CA LYS A 6 46.55 7.32 21.66
C LYS A 6 46.05 5.91 21.30
N ILE A 7 46.75 4.87 21.69
CA ILE A 7 46.39 3.49 21.45
C ILE A 7 45.08 3.16 22.21
N LEU A 8 44.98 3.59 23.47
CA LEU A 8 43.79 3.39 24.31
C LEU A 8 42.55 4.08 23.68
N PHE A 9 42.72 5.29 23.14
CA PHE A 9 41.64 6.03 22.49
C PHE A 9 41.19 5.35 21.18
N ILE A 10 42.12 4.84 20.37
CA ILE A 10 41.81 4.10 19.14
C ILE A 10 41.05 2.80 19.44
N ILE A 11 41.48 2.06 20.48
CA ILE A 11 40.80 0.83 20.90
C ILE A 11 39.38 1.15 21.39
N SER A 12 39.19 2.23 22.16
CA SER A 12 37.88 2.66 22.63
C SER A 12 36.93 3.05 21.50
N CYS A 13 37.46 3.75 20.48
CA CYS A 13 36.66 4.07 19.29
C CYS A 13 36.28 2.83 18.47
N LEU A 14 37.19 1.87 18.32
CA LEU A 14 36.92 0.62 17.59
C LEU A 14 35.88 -0.25 18.30
N VAL A 15 35.92 -0.32 19.62
CA VAL A 15 34.91 -1.03 20.43
C VAL A 15 33.56 -0.32 20.35
N GLY A 16 33.54 1.02 20.36
CA GLY A 16 32.29 1.80 20.22
C GLY A 16 31.62 1.63 18.87
N ILE A 17 32.37 1.46 17.79
CA ILE A 17 31.83 1.21 16.45
C ILE A 17 31.27 -0.21 16.33
N GLY A 18 31.90 -1.21 16.96
CA GLY A 18 31.45 -2.60 16.93
C GLY A 18 30.09 -2.81 17.63
N THR A 19 29.84 -2.10 18.74
CA THR A 19 28.58 -2.21 19.49
C THR A 19 27.45 -1.36 18.92
N SER A 20 27.74 -0.41 18.02
CA SER A 20 26.71 0.45 17.40
C SER A 20 25.96 -0.25 16.27
N CYS A 21 26.54 -1.26 15.62
CA CYS A 21 25.92 -1.93 14.48
C CYS A 21 24.77 -2.87 14.87
N GLU A 22 24.78 -3.46 16.06
CA GLU A 22 23.71 -4.36 16.51
C GLU A 22 22.38 -3.66 16.77
N LYS A 23 22.38 -2.34 17.03
CA LYS A 23 21.16 -1.57 17.30
C LYS A 23 20.52 -0.95 16.05
N ILE A 24 21.17 -1.04 14.90
CA ILE A 24 20.68 -0.43 13.64
C ILE A 24 19.83 -1.42 12.84
N ILE A 25 20.02 -2.71 13.03
CA ILE A 25 19.22 -3.75 12.38
C ILE A 25 18.19 -4.20 13.41
N PRO A 26 16.89 -3.92 13.19
CA PRO A 26 15.86 -4.46 14.06
C PRO A 26 15.88 -5.99 13.96
N ASP A 27 15.57 -6.65 15.06
CA ASP A 27 15.38 -8.11 15.08
C ASP A 27 14.32 -8.49 14.01
N ALA A 28 14.54 -9.62 13.36
CA ALA A 28 13.51 -10.16 12.47
C ALA A 28 12.24 -10.41 13.29
N PRO A 29 11.05 -10.03 12.76
CA PRO A 29 9.80 -10.32 13.45
C PRO A 29 9.65 -11.82 13.67
N ALA A 30 9.00 -12.21 14.76
CA ALA A 30 8.65 -13.61 15.00
C ALA A 30 7.69 -14.10 13.91
N GLU A 31 7.67 -15.42 13.63
CA GLU A 31 6.85 -15.95 12.54
C GLU A 31 5.35 -15.67 12.72
N ASP A 32 4.88 -15.60 13.96
CA ASP A 32 3.50 -15.24 14.31
C ASP A 32 3.21 -13.73 14.18
N GLU A 33 4.24 -12.90 14.00
CA GLU A 33 4.11 -11.48 13.69
C GLU A 33 4.12 -11.18 12.18
N ILE A 34 4.43 -12.19 11.36
CA ILE A 34 4.45 -12.06 9.90
C ILE A 34 3.03 -12.30 9.38
N LEU A 35 2.35 -11.24 8.93
CA LEU A 35 0.96 -11.28 8.46
C LEU A 35 0.85 -11.68 6.97
N ASP A 36 1.47 -12.76 6.56
CA ASP A 36 1.42 -13.27 5.17
C ASP A 36 0.77 -14.65 5.04
N GLY A 37 0.59 -15.34 6.16
CA GLY A 37 -0.10 -16.63 6.21
C GLY A 37 -1.62 -16.54 6.33
N PRO A 38 -2.33 -17.67 6.16
CA PRO A 38 -3.76 -17.75 6.42
C PRO A 38 -4.07 -17.53 7.90
N ILE A 39 -5.23 -16.97 8.19
CA ILE A 39 -5.70 -16.87 9.58
C ILE A 39 -5.94 -18.28 10.15
N GLU A 40 -5.77 -18.42 11.46
CA GLU A 40 -6.02 -19.69 12.15
C GLU A 40 -7.50 -20.11 12.07
N GLY A 41 -7.75 -21.41 12.11
CA GLY A 41 -9.11 -21.97 12.16
C GLY A 41 -9.81 -22.07 10.82
N LEU A 42 -9.13 -21.87 9.69
CA LEU A 42 -9.72 -22.12 8.37
C LEU A 42 -10.07 -23.60 8.17
N THR A 43 -11.21 -23.85 7.54
CA THR A 43 -11.54 -25.19 7.03
C THR A 43 -10.56 -25.57 5.90
N PRO A 44 -10.42 -26.88 5.59
CA PRO A 44 -9.60 -27.32 4.48
C PRO A 44 -9.95 -26.66 3.14
N GLU A 45 -11.22 -26.39 2.88
CA GLU A 45 -11.69 -25.73 1.66
C GLU A 45 -11.29 -24.25 1.66
N GLN A 46 -11.44 -23.54 2.78
CA GLN A 46 -11.03 -22.14 2.90
C GLN A 46 -9.50 -22.00 2.73
N ASN A 47 -8.75 -22.92 3.34
CA ASN A 47 -7.29 -22.93 3.17
C ASN A 47 -6.88 -23.19 1.71
N ARG A 48 -7.58 -24.09 1.01
CA ARG A 48 -7.35 -24.32 -0.42
C ARG A 48 -7.62 -23.07 -1.27
N ILE A 49 -8.70 -22.35 -0.95
CA ILE A 49 -9.04 -21.08 -1.63
C ILE A 49 -7.97 -20.02 -1.34
N PHE A 50 -7.53 -19.90 -0.09
CA PHE A 50 -6.45 -19.00 0.29
C PHE A 50 -5.17 -19.27 -0.52
N LEU A 51 -4.68 -20.51 -0.54
CA LEU A 51 -3.48 -20.89 -1.28
C LEU A 51 -3.59 -20.66 -2.79
N SER A 52 -4.79 -20.86 -3.36
CA SER A 52 -5.03 -20.54 -4.78
C SER A 52 -5.01 -19.02 -5.03
N GLY A 53 -5.53 -18.24 -4.10
CA GLY A 53 -5.50 -16.78 -4.15
C GLY A 53 -4.09 -16.22 -4.00
N ASP A 54 -3.29 -16.81 -3.13
CA ASP A 54 -1.89 -16.45 -2.91
C ASP A 54 -1.06 -16.65 -4.19
N ILE A 55 -1.21 -17.81 -4.83
CA ILE A 55 -0.58 -18.07 -6.14
C ILE A 55 -1.04 -17.05 -7.18
N ALA A 56 -2.35 -16.79 -7.27
CA ALA A 56 -2.88 -15.81 -8.23
C ALA A 56 -2.36 -14.40 -7.98
N PHE A 57 -2.20 -14.01 -6.71
CA PHE A 57 -1.70 -12.69 -6.35
C PHE A 57 -0.22 -12.51 -6.68
N ASN A 58 0.60 -13.50 -6.38
CA ASN A 58 2.05 -13.42 -6.52
C ASN A 58 2.55 -13.80 -7.91
N ASP A 59 1.96 -14.82 -8.56
CA ASP A 59 2.50 -15.46 -9.75
C ASP A 59 1.74 -15.14 -11.05
N ASP A 60 0.46 -14.76 -10.97
CA ASP A 60 -0.33 -14.48 -12.18
C ASP A 60 0.15 -13.20 -12.86
N ILE A 61 0.48 -13.34 -14.14
CA ILE A 61 0.90 -12.22 -15.01
C ILE A 61 -0.17 -11.93 -16.04
N PHE A 62 -0.66 -10.70 -16.05
CA PHE A 62 -1.59 -10.22 -17.06
C PHE A 62 -0.86 -9.93 -18.38
N SER A 63 -1.50 -10.27 -19.46
CA SER A 63 -1.07 -10.05 -20.83
C SER A 63 -2.24 -9.52 -21.67
N SER A 64 -2.00 -9.15 -22.91
CA SER A 64 -3.07 -8.73 -23.83
C SER A 64 -4.15 -9.79 -24.05
N SER A 65 -3.82 -11.08 -23.88
CA SER A 65 -4.77 -12.18 -24.04
C SER A 65 -5.68 -12.41 -22.83
N ASN A 66 -5.30 -11.93 -21.66
CA ASN A 66 -6.07 -12.12 -20.41
C ASN A 66 -6.42 -10.82 -19.69
N GLY A 67 -6.53 -9.70 -20.44
CA GLY A 67 -7.16 -8.49 -19.96
C GLY A 67 -6.25 -7.28 -19.77
N LEU A 68 -4.93 -7.39 -20.00
CA LEU A 68 -4.04 -6.23 -19.93
C LEU A 68 -4.37 -5.28 -21.08
N GLY A 69 -4.70 -4.03 -20.75
CA GLY A 69 -4.96 -2.98 -21.73
C GLY A 69 -3.69 -2.48 -22.41
N PRO A 70 -3.82 -1.61 -23.44
CA PRO A 70 -2.68 -1.12 -24.20
C PRO A 70 -1.72 -0.28 -23.36
N MET A 71 -2.21 0.42 -22.36
CA MET A 71 -1.42 1.16 -21.37
C MET A 71 -1.72 0.60 -19.98
N PHE A 72 -0.72 0.57 -19.10
CA PHE A 72 -0.86 0.00 -17.77
C PHE A 72 0.22 0.52 -16.81
N VAL A 73 -0.03 0.31 -15.51
CA VAL A 73 0.93 0.60 -14.43
C VAL A 73 1.82 -0.61 -14.19
N ALA A 74 1.20 -1.78 -14.02
CA ALA A 74 1.83 -3.04 -13.70
C ALA A 74 1.03 -4.18 -14.32
N ASN A 75 1.63 -5.34 -14.46
CA ASN A 75 1.03 -6.52 -15.07
C ASN A 75 0.80 -7.68 -14.09
N SER A 76 0.96 -7.45 -12.81
CA SER A 76 0.60 -8.38 -11.73
C SER A 76 0.33 -7.64 -10.44
N CYS A 77 -0.38 -8.26 -9.50
CA CYS A 77 -0.62 -7.69 -8.19
C CYS A 77 0.69 -7.51 -7.42
N GLY A 78 1.53 -8.55 -7.37
CA GLY A 78 2.82 -8.53 -6.70
C GLY A 78 3.84 -7.54 -7.26
N THR A 79 3.67 -7.06 -8.51
CA THR A 79 4.55 -6.01 -9.06
C THR A 79 4.42 -4.69 -8.29
N CYS A 80 3.21 -4.34 -7.82
CA CYS A 80 2.98 -3.14 -7.01
C CYS A 80 2.97 -3.47 -5.51
N HIS A 81 2.34 -4.56 -5.13
CA HIS A 81 2.15 -5.00 -3.75
C HIS A 81 3.15 -6.11 -3.39
N ALA A 82 4.45 -5.87 -3.63
CA ALA A 82 5.50 -6.84 -3.35
C ALA A 82 5.57 -7.23 -1.85
N GLY A 83 6.12 -8.41 -1.55
CA GLY A 83 6.20 -8.95 -0.20
C GLY A 83 4.84 -9.35 0.34
N ASP A 84 4.15 -10.21 -0.39
CA ASP A 84 2.84 -10.78 -0.03
C ASP A 84 1.79 -9.72 0.32
N GLY A 85 1.69 -8.70 -0.52
CA GLY A 85 0.71 -7.64 -0.35
C GLY A 85 1.11 -6.51 0.59
N LYS A 86 2.30 -6.53 1.18
CA LYS A 86 2.78 -5.48 2.10
C LYS A 86 3.15 -4.18 1.39
N GLY A 87 3.53 -4.27 0.10
CA GLY A 87 4.09 -3.16 -0.65
C GLY A 87 5.57 -2.93 -0.34
N HIS A 88 6.25 -2.21 -1.22
CA HIS A 88 7.67 -1.93 -1.06
C HIS A 88 8.01 -0.52 -1.55
N PRO A 89 8.93 0.22 -0.90
CA PRO A 89 9.31 1.57 -1.32
C PRO A 89 9.79 1.69 -2.77
N PHE A 90 10.31 0.62 -3.36
CA PHE A 90 10.74 0.58 -4.76
C PHE A 90 9.63 0.23 -5.76
N THR A 91 8.42 -0.12 -5.29
CA THR A 91 7.26 -0.41 -6.13
C THR A 91 6.29 0.76 -6.19
N THR A 92 6.82 1.98 -6.20
CA THR A 92 6.00 3.20 -6.21
C THR A 92 5.23 3.35 -7.52
N LEU A 93 4.03 3.89 -7.40
CA LEU A 93 3.20 4.35 -8.51
C LEU A 93 3.17 5.88 -8.54
N THR A 94 3.04 6.44 -9.73
CA THR A 94 2.99 7.89 -9.91
C THR A 94 1.55 8.34 -10.08
N ARG A 95 1.13 9.30 -9.29
CA ARG A 95 -0.15 9.99 -9.47
C ARG A 95 0.09 11.44 -9.83
N PHE A 96 -0.70 11.96 -10.75
CA PHE A 96 -0.56 13.33 -11.22
C PHE A 96 -1.91 14.07 -11.21
N GLY A 97 -1.82 15.36 -11.16
CA GLY A 97 -2.97 16.25 -11.19
C GLY A 97 -2.86 17.36 -10.17
N GLN A 98 -3.87 18.20 -10.12
CA GLN A 98 -4.05 19.25 -9.14
C GLN A 98 -5.48 19.17 -8.64
N SER A 99 -5.64 19.01 -7.34
CA SER A 99 -6.95 19.08 -6.70
C SER A 99 -7.19 20.49 -6.14
N ASP A 100 -8.36 21.01 -6.43
CA ASP A 100 -8.91 22.22 -5.84
C ASP A 100 -10.37 21.96 -5.44
N THR A 101 -11.13 22.98 -5.15
CA THR A 101 -12.55 22.84 -4.80
C THR A 101 -13.41 22.25 -5.91
N LEU A 102 -12.91 22.22 -7.15
CA LEU A 102 -13.57 21.66 -8.33
C LEU A 102 -13.07 20.26 -8.70
N GLY A 103 -12.12 19.71 -7.94
CA GLY A 103 -11.51 18.41 -8.18
C GLY A 103 -10.26 18.47 -9.05
N ASN A 104 -9.85 17.31 -9.58
CA ASN A 104 -8.65 17.21 -10.41
C ASN A 104 -8.96 17.61 -11.86
N LYS A 105 -8.46 18.75 -12.31
CA LYS A 105 -8.65 19.26 -13.67
C LYS A 105 -7.98 18.43 -14.79
N PHE A 106 -7.12 17.49 -14.42
CA PHE A 106 -6.44 16.60 -15.39
C PHE A 106 -7.12 15.24 -15.56
N LEU A 107 -8.30 15.00 -14.96
CA LEU A 107 -9.03 13.73 -15.09
C LEU A 107 -9.30 13.35 -16.55
N GLN A 108 -9.62 14.31 -17.40
CA GLN A 108 -9.88 14.07 -18.83
C GLN A 108 -8.60 13.81 -19.65
N GLN A 109 -7.43 13.93 -19.02
CA GLN A 109 -6.13 13.70 -19.62
C GLN A 109 -5.42 12.49 -19.00
N GLY A 110 -6.19 11.55 -18.40
CA GLY A 110 -5.70 10.30 -17.86
C GLY A 110 -5.48 10.27 -16.35
N GLY A 111 -5.47 11.43 -15.66
CA GLY A 111 -5.27 11.46 -14.20
C GLY A 111 -6.36 10.71 -13.41
N PRO A 112 -6.09 10.39 -12.17
CA PRO A 112 -4.87 10.72 -11.42
C PRO A 112 -3.73 9.69 -11.54
N GLN A 113 -3.97 8.47 -12.03
CA GLN A 113 -2.98 7.40 -12.06
C GLN A 113 -2.26 7.37 -13.39
N LEU A 114 -0.93 7.57 -13.38
CA LEU A 114 -0.10 7.49 -14.58
C LEU A 114 0.09 6.03 -15.03
N GLN A 115 -0.26 5.73 -16.28
CA GLN A 115 -0.01 4.44 -16.92
C GLN A 115 1.29 4.51 -17.73
N GLN A 116 2.41 4.39 -17.02
CA GLN A 116 3.75 4.63 -17.56
C GLN A 116 4.31 3.51 -18.43
N ARG A 117 3.55 2.43 -18.63
CA ARG A 117 3.92 1.29 -19.48
C ARG A 117 2.90 1.09 -20.59
N ALA A 118 3.34 0.50 -21.70
CA ALA A 118 2.46 0.17 -22.81
C ALA A 118 2.84 -1.17 -23.46
N LEU A 119 1.87 -1.80 -24.09
CA LEU A 119 2.11 -2.95 -24.95
C LEU A 119 2.90 -2.55 -26.20
N PRO A 120 3.62 -3.47 -26.86
CA PRO A 120 4.29 -3.20 -28.11
C PRO A 120 3.34 -2.57 -29.15
N GLY A 121 3.79 -1.47 -29.76
CA GLY A 121 2.99 -0.70 -30.72
C GLY A 121 2.13 0.42 -30.13
N PHE A 122 2.06 0.53 -28.82
CA PHE A 122 1.38 1.61 -28.10
C PHE A 122 2.39 2.52 -27.40
N GLN A 123 1.98 3.74 -27.10
CA GLN A 123 2.79 4.68 -26.34
C GLN A 123 2.27 4.75 -24.89
N PRO A 124 3.16 4.76 -23.89
CA PRO A 124 2.74 4.97 -22.51
C PRO A 124 2.19 6.38 -22.30
N GLU A 125 1.37 6.51 -21.29
CA GLU A 125 0.85 7.81 -20.88
C GLU A 125 1.97 8.76 -20.42
N GLN A 126 1.80 10.03 -20.68
CA GLN A 126 2.73 11.09 -20.28
C GLN A 126 2.03 12.05 -19.32
N ILE A 127 2.77 12.56 -18.34
CA ILE A 127 2.25 13.59 -17.44
C ILE A 127 1.96 14.86 -18.25
N PRO A 128 0.72 15.37 -18.26
CA PRO A 128 0.38 16.58 -18.99
C PRO A 128 1.18 17.80 -18.53
N ALA A 129 1.46 18.70 -19.45
CA ALA A 129 2.15 19.95 -19.12
C ALA A 129 1.39 20.75 -18.07
N GLY A 130 2.09 21.17 -17.03
CA GLY A 130 1.52 21.93 -15.91
C GLY A 130 0.84 21.07 -14.84
N ALA A 131 0.79 19.74 -14.98
CA ALA A 131 0.37 18.87 -13.89
C ALA A 131 1.50 18.68 -12.87
N THR A 132 1.17 18.71 -11.60
CA THR A 132 2.04 18.25 -10.53
C THR A 132 1.91 16.74 -10.35
N PHE A 133 2.92 16.10 -9.80
CA PHE A 133 2.88 14.66 -9.54
C PHE A 133 3.57 14.29 -8.23
N SER A 134 3.22 13.13 -7.72
CA SER A 134 3.87 12.51 -6.56
C SER A 134 3.94 11.00 -6.75
N ASN A 135 4.95 10.39 -6.13
CA ASN A 135 5.09 8.95 -6.06
C ASN A 135 4.48 8.45 -4.75
N PHE A 136 3.74 7.35 -4.83
CA PHE A 136 3.08 6.71 -3.71
C PHE A 136 3.51 5.26 -3.62
N THR A 137 3.84 4.82 -2.42
CA THR A 137 3.98 3.39 -2.15
C THR A 137 2.58 2.78 -2.07
N PRO A 138 2.29 1.68 -2.77
CA PRO A 138 1.03 0.98 -2.63
C PRO A 138 0.79 0.60 -1.16
N PRO A 139 -0.43 0.77 -0.65
CA PRO A 139 -0.76 0.37 0.72
C PRO A 139 -0.69 -1.15 0.86
N ALA A 140 -0.47 -1.63 2.09
CA ALA A 140 -0.57 -3.04 2.38
C ALA A 140 -1.99 -3.56 2.11
N ASN A 141 -2.08 -4.76 1.54
CA ASN A 141 -3.33 -5.47 1.29
C ASN A 141 -3.63 -6.53 2.36
N THR A 142 -2.65 -6.86 3.20
CA THR A 142 -2.80 -7.82 4.30
C THR A 142 -3.81 -7.32 5.31
N GLY A 143 -4.70 -8.19 5.75
CA GLY A 143 -5.69 -7.88 6.77
C GLY A 143 -6.89 -7.03 6.33
N LEU A 144 -6.99 -6.61 5.06
CA LEU A 144 -8.10 -5.77 4.59
C LEU A 144 -9.48 -6.42 4.81
N GLY A 145 -9.58 -7.74 4.73
CA GLY A 145 -10.83 -8.46 4.99
C GLY A 145 -11.39 -8.24 6.39
N PHE A 146 -10.56 -7.94 7.38
CA PHE A 146 -11.03 -7.61 8.74
C PHE A 146 -11.78 -6.28 8.80
N PHE A 147 -11.48 -5.33 7.93
CA PHE A 147 -12.23 -4.07 7.88
C PHE A 147 -13.68 -4.26 7.44
N GLU A 148 -13.97 -5.27 6.63
CA GLU A 148 -15.35 -5.60 6.26
C GLU A 148 -16.20 -6.11 7.43
N ALA A 149 -15.57 -6.59 8.50
CA ALA A 149 -16.25 -7.00 9.72
C ALA A 149 -16.66 -5.82 10.62
N ILE A 150 -16.14 -4.63 10.37
CA ILE A 150 -16.51 -3.42 11.10
C ILE A 150 -17.90 -2.97 10.61
N SER A 151 -18.86 -2.87 11.54
CA SER A 151 -20.21 -2.44 11.19
C SER A 151 -20.29 -0.93 10.91
N ASP A 152 -21.17 -0.52 10.01
CA ASP A 152 -21.45 0.90 9.77
C ASP A 152 -21.82 1.63 11.06
N ALA A 153 -22.55 0.96 11.97
CA ALA A 153 -22.90 1.52 13.28
C ALA A 153 -21.66 1.84 14.13
N SER A 154 -20.63 0.99 14.08
CA SER A 154 -19.38 1.23 14.80
C SER A 154 -18.62 2.42 14.22
N ILE A 155 -18.58 2.58 12.90
CA ILE A 155 -17.96 3.71 12.22
C ILE A 155 -18.72 5.00 12.54
N MET A 156 -20.04 4.96 12.47
CA MET A 156 -20.91 6.10 12.80
C MET A 156 -20.80 6.54 14.26
N ALA A 157 -20.57 5.60 15.16
CA ALA A 157 -20.37 5.92 16.59
C ALA A 157 -19.07 6.70 16.86
N LEU A 158 -18.10 6.62 15.95
CA LEU A 158 -16.84 7.37 16.01
C LEU A 158 -16.90 8.72 15.26
N ALA A 159 -18.04 9.00 14.60
CA ALA A 159 -18.18 10.26 13.87
C ALA A 159 -18.36 11.44 14.83
N ASP A 160 -17.59 12.45 14.63
CA ASP A 160 -17.71 13.75 15.32
C ASP A 160 -17.70 14.90 14.33
N ILE A 161 -18.82 15.07 13.63
CA ILE A 161 -18.93 16.01 12.50
C ILE A 161 -18.78 17.47 12.97
N ASN A 162 -19.16 17.76 14.20
CA ASN A 162 -19.26 19.10 14.75
C ASN A 162 -18.17 19.41 15.79
N ASP A 163 -17.16 18.55 15.94
CA ASP A 163 -16.12 18.70 16.96
C ASP A 163 -16.75 18.90 18.35
N ALA A 164 -17.61 17.95 18.75
CA ALA A 164 -18.39 18.06 19.96
C ALA A 164 -17.56 17.95 21.24
N ASP A 165 -16.40 17.28 21.17
CA ASP A 165 -15.46 17.16 22.28
C ASP A 165 -14.45 18.33 22.32
N GLY A 166 -14.37 19.16 21.27
CA GLY A 166 -13.56 20.38 21.21
C GLY A 166 -12.07 20.13 21.05
N ASP A 167 -11.68 19.00 20.47
CA ASP A 167 -10.27 18.66 20.24
C ASP A 167 -9.70 19.23 18.94
N GLY A 168 -10.53 19.87 18.12
CA GLY A 168 -10.17 20.47 16.83
C GLY A 168 -10.16 19.48 15.66
N ILE A 169 -10.64 18.25 15.85
CA ILE A 169 -10.69 17.20 14.83
C ILE A 169 -12.14 16.81 14.56
N SER A 170 -12.63 17.08 13.35
CA SER A 170 -13.98 16.65 12.92
C SER A 170 -13.91 15.31 12.21
N GLY A 171 -14.40 14.27 12.83
CA GLY A 171 -14.53 12.91 12.25
C GLY A 171 -15.73 12.82 11.31
N ARG A 172 -15.51 12.56 10.01
CA ARG A 172 -16.57 12.42 9.01
C ARG A 172 -16.47 11.07 8.31
N PRO A 173 -17.55 10.23 8.38
CA PRO A 173 -17.57 8.98 7.60
C PRO A 173 -17.51 9.27 6.11
N ASN A 174 -16.71 8.51 5.38
CA ASN A 174 -16.68 8.58 3.93
C ASN A 174 -17.67 7.59 3.33
N TRP A 175 -18.73 8.11 2.69
CA TRP A 175 -19.75 7.29 2.02
C TRP A 175 -19.31 7.03 0.58
N ILE A 176 -19.18 5.76 0.23
CA ILE A 176 -18.91 5.34 -1.14
C ILE A 176 -20.11 4.63 -1.74
N THR A 177 -20.30 4.80 -3.06
CA THR A 177 -21.27 4.01 -3.81
C THR A 177 -20.55 2.80 -4.37
N ILE A 178 -20.98 1.62 -3.97
CA ILE A 178 -20.45 0.37 -4.51
C ILE A 178 -21.03 0.17 -5.92
N PRO A 179 -20.21 -0.15 -6.93
CA PRO A 179 -20.69 -0.43 -8.28
C PRO A 179 -21.74 -1.57 -8.30
N GLN A 180 -22.69 -1.51 -9.23
CA GLN A 180 -23.93 -2.30 -9.29
C GLN A 180 -23.78 -3.83 -9.40
N TYR A 181 -22.60 -4.38 -9.64
CA TYR A 181 -22.37 -5.83 -9.64
C TYR A 181 -22.12 -6.40 -8.23
N SER A 182 -22.11 -5.56 -7.21
CA SER A 182 -22.08 -5.94 -5.80
C SER A 182 -23.50 -5.81 -5.24
N GLU A 183 -24.38 -6.80 -5.50
CA GLU A 183 -25.74 -6.83 -4.95
C GLU A 183 -25.78 -6.89 -3.41
N LEU A 184 -24.67 -7.13 -2.76
CA LEU A 184 -24.61 -7.51 -1.35
C LEU A 184 -24.50 -6.34 -0.37
N ARG A 185 -24.10 -5.14 -0.80
CA ARG A 185 -23.98 -3.96 0.07
C ARG A 185 -24.17 -2.64 -0.70
N PRO A 186 -25.39 -2.13 -0.88
CA PRO A 186 -25.59 -0.78 -1.39
C PRO A 186 -25.24 0.23 -0.29
N GLY A 187 -24.16 0.98 -0.48
CA GLY A 187 -23.70 2.00 0.45
C GLY A 187 -22.91 1.44 1.63
N THR A 188 -21.59 1.43 1.50
CA THR A 188 -20.69 1.10 2.61
C THR A 188 -19.99 2.37 3.06
N ILE A 189 -19.87 2.56 4.36
CA ILE A 189 -19.04 3.61 4.97
C ILE A 189 -17.60 3.07 5.01
N VAL A 190 -16.64 3.89 4.60
CA VAL A 190 -15.20 3.59 4.65
C VAL A 190 -14.49 4.68 5.40
#